data_63ecf92b493fdb63965acb758ad71027
#
_entry.id   63ecf92b493fdb63965acb758ad71027
#
_cell.length_a   1.000
_cell.length_b   1.000
_cell.length_c   1.000
_cell.angle_alpha   90.00
_cell.angle_beta   90.00
_cell.angle_gamma   90.00
#
_symmetry.space_group_name_H-M   'P 1'
#
loop_
_entity.id
_entity.type
_entity.pdbx_description
1 polymer ?
#
loop_
_entity_poly.entity_id
_entity_poly.type
_entity_poly.pdbx_seq_one_letter_code
_entity_poly.pdbx_strand_id
1 'polypeptide(L)'
;MNRRHFIQQSAGASAGILLGQSVLATPTSAFPVVRTAAAKRNFTSSAVEQTIERMHKTIRDSELAWLFENCFPNTLDTTVQIISGSDKPDTFVITGDIDAMWLRDSTAQVWPYLPLIKQDQQLRQLISGVIRRQTKCIRRDPYANAFYADATKEGEWKKDVTTMKPGLHERKWELDSLCYPIRLAYHYWQTTGDTSPFDADWLQAMQLVLQTCREQQRKTSRGPYHFSRETSWSTDTVPGDGYGNPTRPIGLIHSIFRPSDDATVYPFYIPSNWFAVVSFRQLATMIDRIQPTPALANDCRALADEVERALKQHAIYNHPKYGKIYALEVDGYGNYLLQDDANVPNLLALPYLGACSVSDPIYRNTRRFVLSPDNPYFFKGKAAEGIGSPHTLINNIWTMSLTMRALTSTDDQEILAQLRQLKKTHAGTGFMHESFNQDDPAKFTRKWFAWANTLFGELILKVAAERPHLLSKVV
;
A
#
# COMPACT_ATOMS: atom_id res chain seq x y z
N MET A 1 -10.83 2.38 -19.20
CA MET A 1 -9.75 2.29 -20.23
C MET A 1 -9.13 0.92 -20.21
N ASN A 2 -9.08 0.23 -21.33
CA ASN A 2 -8.50 -1.11 -21.38
C ASN A 2 -6.99 -1.01 -21.12
N ARG A 3 -6.39 -1.86 -20.26
CA ARG A 3 -4.94 -1.88 -19.93
C ARG A 3 -4.03 -1.82 -21.19
N ARG A 4 -4.48 -2.28 -22.35
CA ARG A 4 -3.76 -2.19 -23.62
C ARG A 4 -3.62 -0.78 -24.19
N HIS A 5 -4.55 0.13 -23.96
CA HIS A 5 -4.44 1.52 -24.45
C HIS A 5 -3.45 2.36 -23.67
N PHE A 6 -3.21 2.02 -22.40
CA PHE A 6 -2.29 2.75 -21.55
C PHE A 6 -0.81 2.55 -21.91
N ILE A 7 -0.45 1.36 -22.42
CA ILE A 7 0.94 1.03 -22.81
C ILE A 7 1.34 1.66 -24.15
N GLN A 8 0.41 2.05 -25.02
CA GLN A 8 0.71 2.56 -26.38
C GLN A 8 0.81 4.08 -26.49
N GLN A 9 0.47 4.87 -25.49
CA GLN A 9 0.47 6.34 -25.59
C GLN A 9 1.74 7.04 -25.09
N SER A 10 2.79 6.32 -24.71
CA SER A 10 4.02 6.89 -24.13
C SER A 10 5.14 7.19 -25.13
N ALA A 11 4.91 7.15 -26.43
CA ALA A 11 5.93 7.43 -27.44
C ALA A 11 5.53 8.63 -28.30
N GLY A 12 6.06 9.79 -28.00
CA GLY A 12 6.03 10.95 -28.90
C GLY A 12 5.97 12.30 -28.22
N ALA A 13 7.09 12.94 -27.95
CA ALA A 13 7.16 14.38 -27.82
C ALA A 13 8.49 14.89 -28.40
N SER A 14 8.37 15.61 -29.49
CA SER A 14 9.43 16.21 -30.29
C SER A 14 10.02 17.47 -29.65
N ALA A 15 11.32 17.68 -29.86
CA ALA A 15 12.08 18.87 -29.46
C ALA A 15 11.68 20.10 -30.30
N GLY A 16 11.46 21.22 -29.63
CA GLY A 16 11.38 22.55 -30.23
C GLY A 16 12.42 23.48 -29.63
N ILE A 17 13.34 23.96 -30.45
CA ILE A 17 14.37 24.96 -30.10
C ILE A 17 13.77 26.36 -30.23
N LEU A 18 13.92 27.19 -29.22
CA LEU A 18 13.74 28.65 -29.32
C LEU A 18 14.87 29.40 -28.61
N LEU A 19 15.43 30.34 -29.35
CA LEU A 19 16.56 31.18 -28.98
C LEU A 19 16.15 32.40 -28.12
N GLY A 20 16.89 32.61 -27.10
CA GLY A 20 17.47 33.84 -26.58
C GLY A 20 16.63 35.00 -26.09
N GLN A 21 16.68 35.22 -24.77
CA GLN A 21 16.85 36.56 -24.17
C GLN A 21 17.50 36.44 -22.79
N SER A 22 18.55 37.20 -22.55
CA SER A 22 19.32 37.25 -21.31
C SER A 22 18.49 37.93 -20.20
N VAL A 23 18.08 37.15 -19.19
CA VAL A 23 17.56 37.66 -17.92
C VAL A 23 18.55 37.23 -16.84
N LEU A 24 18.93 38.15 -15.97
CA LEU A 24 19.81 37.97 -14.81
C LEU A 24 19.44 36.68 -14.07
N ALA A 25 20.39 35.73 -14.04
CA ALA A 25 20.21 34.41 -13.48
C ALA A 25 20.12 34.50 -11.97
N THR A 26 18.93 34.30 -11.44
CA THR A 26 18.73 33.64 -10.14
C THR A 26 19.41 32.28 -10.22
N PRO A 27 20.04 31.76 -9.14
CA PRO A 27 20.66 30.44 -9.19
C PRO A 27 19.57 29.43 -9.53
N THR A 28 19.59 28.94 -10.78
CA THR A 28 18.72 27.88 -11.25
C THR A 28 19.04 26.64 -10.44
N SER A 29 18.05 26.08 -9.75
CA SER A 29 18.15 24.75 -9.16
C SER A 29 18.67 23.79 -10.23
N ALA A 30 19.62 22.92 -9.88
CA ALA A 30 20.19 21.95 -10.82
C ALA A 30 19.13 20.98 -11.41
N PHE A 31 17.91 20.98 -10.88
CA PHE A 31 16.80 20.10 -11.24
C PHE A 31 15.56 20.90 -11.66
N PRO A 32 14.72 20.35 -12.56
CA PRO A 32 13.49 21.02 -13.01
C PRO A 32 12.47 21.12 -11.87
N VAL A 33 11.65 22.17 -11.89
CA VAL A 33 10.48 22.30 -10.99
C VAL A 33 9.37 21.41 -11.52
N VAL A 34 9.12 20.28 -10.86
CA VAL A 34 8.09 19.29 -11.24
C VAL A 34 6.99 19.14 -10.21
N ARG A 35 7.20 19.61 -8.96
CA ARG A 35 6.17 19.65 -7.93
C ARG A 35 5.02 20.55 -8.37
N THR A 36 3.78 20.15 -8.05
CA THR A 36 2.57 20.95 -8.33
C THR A 36 2.70 22.36 -7.78
N ALA A 37 2.45 23.36 -8.63
CA ALA A 37 2.49 24.78 -8.25
C ALA A 37 1.53 25.05 -7.08
N ALA A 38 1.92 25.87 -6.12
CA ALA A 38 1.20 26.08 -4.85
C ALA A 38 -0.29 26.41 -5.04
N ALA A 39 -0.62 27.23 -6.05
CA ALA A 39 -2.01 27.62 -6.37
C ALA A 39 -2.87 26.46 -6.95
N LYS A 40 -2.26 25.33 -7.31
CA LYS A 40 -2.94 24.16 -7.89
C LYS A 40 -2.94 22.95 -6.96
N ARG A 41 -2.39 23.08 -5.75
CA ARG A 41 -2.37 21.99 -4.77
C ARG A 41 -3.74 21.79 -4.16
N ASN A 42 -4.14 20.55 -3.98
CA ASN A 42 -5.43 20.22 -3.37
C ASN A 42 -5.45 20.53 -1.87
N PHE A 43 -4.31 20.36 -1.21
CA PHE A 43 -4.13 20.66 0.21
C PHE A 43 -2.68 21.07 0.50
N THR A 44 -2.49 22.04 1.37
CA THR A 44 -1.18 22.47 1.85
C THR A 44 -1.13 22.38 3.37
N SER A 45 -0.15 21.67 3.91
CA SER A 45 0.10 21.54 5.34
C SER A 45 1.35 22.30 5.73
N SER A 46 1.23 23.21 6.71
CA SER A 46 2.39 23.95 7.22
C SER A 46 3.44 23.04 7.83
N ALA A 47 3.04 21.96 8.51
CA ALA A 47 3.96 21.00 9.10
C ALA A 47 4.71 20.18 8.02
N VAL A 48 4.07 19.89 6.89
CA VAL A 48 4.69 19.21 5.75
C VAL A 48 5.70 20.13 5.06
N GLU A 49 5.36 21.40 4.80
CA GLU A 49 6.29 22.36 4.19
C GLU A 49 7.51 22.60 5.08
N GLN A 50 7.33 22.80 6.39
CA GLN A 50 8.45 22.90 7.34
C GLN A 50 9.32 21.64 7.36
N THR A 51 8.71 20.48 7.20
CA THR A 51 9.45 19.22 7.10
C THR A 51 10.31 19.17 5.84
N ILE A 52 9.76 19.60 4.70
CA ILE A 52 10.52 19.69 3.43
C ILE A 52 11.72 20.65 3.58
N GLU A 53 11.48 21.85 4.14
CA GLU A 53 12.57 22.81 4.38
C GLU A 53 13.67 22.27 5.30
N ARG A 54 13.28 21.55 6.37
CA ARG A 54 14.24 20.90 7.27
C ARG A 54 15.02 19.81 6.53
N MET A 55 14.36 19.00 5.71
CA MET A 55 15.00 17.92 4.96
C MET A 55 15.97 18.43 3.89
N HIS A 56 15.68 19.56 3.23
CA HIS A 56 16.64 20.24 2.35
C HIS A 56 17.96 20.61 3.05
N LYS A 57 17.91 20.94 4.34
CA LYS A 57 19.11 21.24 5.15
C LYS A 57 19.82 19.98 5.64
N THR A 58 19.10 18.86 5.75
CA THR A 58 19.59 17.59 6.30
C THR A 58 20.19 16.69 5.23
N ILE A 59 19.57 16.64 4.05
CA ILE A 59 20.00 15.79 2.94
C ILE A 59 21.10 16.49 2.16
N ARG A 60 22.31 15.93 2.19
CA ARG A 60 23.47 16.49 1.45
C ARG A 60 23.36 16.27 -0.06
N ASP A 61 22.78 15.16 -0.49
CA ASP A 61 22.57 14.82 -1.90
C ASP A 61 21.42 15.66 -2.46
N SER A 62 21.72 16.58 -3.35
CA SER A 62 20.74 17.53 -3.90
C SER A 62 19.65 16.87 -4.73
N GLU A 63 19.95 15.76 -5.42
CA GLU A 63 18.96 15.01 -6.19
C GLU A 63 18.02 14.24 -5.27
N LEU A 64 18.53 13.64 -4.20
CA LEU A 64 17.72 12.98 -3.19
C LEU A 64 16.80 13.98 -2.45
N ALA A 65 17.30 15.19 -2.15
CA ALA A 65 16.50 16.27 -1.55
C ALA A 65 15.38 16.73 -2.49
N TRP A 66 15.67 16.89 -3.77
CA TRP A 66 14.69 17.22 -4.81
C TRP A 66 13.64 16.12 -4.99
N LEU A 67 14.01 14.84 -4.98
CA LEU A 67 13.09 13.72 -5.02
C LEU A 67 12.16 13.72 -3.78
N PHE A 68 12.70 13.98 -2.60
CA PHE A 68 11.91 14.07 -1.38
C PHE A 68 10.88 15.21 -1.44
N GLU A 69 11.27 16.39 -1.89
CA GLU A 69 10.38 17.55 -2.06
C GLU A 69 9.19 17.24 -2.99
N ASN A 70 9.41 16.46 -4.04
CA ASN A 70 8.36 16.12 -4.99
C ASN A 70 7.48 14.96 -4.50
N CYS A 71 8.10 13.90 -3.96
CA CYS A 71 7.42 12.66 -3.61
C CYS A 71 6.66 12.76 -2.29
N PHE A 72 7.27 13.33 -1.24
CA PHE A 72 6.68 13.35 0.09
C PHE A 72 5.31 14.05 0.15
N PRO A 73 5.11 15.24 -0.43
CA PRO A 73 3.82 15.91 -0.40
C PRO A 73 2.85 15.47 -1.51
N ASN A 74 3.23 14.56 -2.40
CA ASN A 74 2.50 14.24 -3.63
C ASN A 74 1.01 13.93 -3.39
N THR A 75 0.70 13.15 -2.35
CA THR A 75 -0.69 12.83 -1.97
C THR A 75 -1.48 14.08 -1.61
N LEU A 76 -0.93 14.96 -0.78
CA LEU A 76 -1.61 16.20 -0.36
C LEU A 76 -1.75 17.18 -1.54
N ASP A 77 -0.72 17.29 -2.34
CA ASP A 77 -0.70 18.20 -3.49
C ASP A 77 -1.71 17.80 -4.57
N THR A 78 -2.03 16.48 -4.74
CA THR A 78 -2.65 16.02 -5.99
C THR A 78 -3.84 15.06 -5.84
N THR A 79 -3.95 14.28 -4.75
CA THR A 79 -4.91 13.16 -4.68
C THR A 79 -6.00 13.31 -3.63
N VAL A 80 -5.82 14.17 -2.65
CA VAL A 80 -6.83 14.39 -1.60
C VAL A 80 -7.94 15.31 -2.09
N GLN A 81 -9.18 14.98 -1.72
CA GLN A 81 -10.37 15.76 -2.01
C GLN A 81 -11.17 15.93 -0.72
N ILE A 82 -11.26 17.16 -0.21
CA ILE A 82 -12.08 17.47 0.96
C ILE A 82 -13.53 17.58 0.48
N ILE A 83 -14.40 16.73 1.01
CA ILE A 83 -15.83 16.73 0.64
C ILE A 83 -16.59 17.73 1.50
N SER A 84 -17.15 18.74 0.85
CA SER A 84 -17.97 19.77 1.48
C SER A 84 -19.39 19.29 1.79
N GLY A 85 -20.11 19.99 2.68
CA GLY A 85 -21.54 19.74 2.97
C GLY A 85 -21.79 18.72 4.09
N SER A 86 -20.76 18.33 4.84
CA SER A 86 -20.88 17.53 6.06
C SER A 86 -20.40 18.33 7.27
N ASP A 87 -21.10 18.20 8.41
CA ASP A 87 -20.65 18.77 9.69
C ASP A 87 -19.42 18.09 10.25
N LYS A 88 -19.08 16.92 9.72
CA LYS A 88 -17.93 16.12 10.12
C LYS A 88 -16.90 16.07 8.98
N PRO A 89 -15.60 16.05 9.29
CA PRO A 89 -14.55 15.88 8.29
C PRO A 89 -14.81 14.66 7.39
N ASP A 90 -14.65 14.84 6.09
CA ASP A 90 -14.79 13.78 5.10
C ASP A 90 -13.76 14.01 3.98
N THR A 91 -12.82 13.08 3.80
CA THR A 91 -11.73 13.20 2.85
C THR A 91 -11.64 11.97 1.97
N PHE A 92 -11.79 12.18 0.67
CA PHE A 92 -11.60 11.17 -0.36
C PHE A 92 -10.17 11.25 -0.90
N VAL A 93 -9.54 10.10 -1.19
CA VAL A 93 -8.15 10.02 -1.65
C VAL A 93 -8.07 9.09 -2.85
N ILE A 94 -7.77 9.64 -4.03
CA ILE A 94 -7.55 8.83 -5.23
C ILE A 94 -6.13 8.24 -5.26
N THR A 95 -5.91 7.20 -6.05
CA THR A 95 -4.58 6.54 -6.12
C THR A 95 -3.54 7.30 -6.93
N GLY A 96 -3.97 8.29 -7.68
CA GLY A 96 -3.17 9.04 -8.64
C GLY A 96 -3.91 9.12 -9.98
N ASP A 97 -3.45 8.39 -10.97
CA ASP A 97 -4.01 8.35 -12.33
C ASP A 97 -5.39 7.65 -12.45
N ILE A 98 -5.88 7.02 -11.39
CA ILE A 98 -7.21 6.43 -11.32
C ILE A 98 -8.08 7.21 -10.34
N ASP A 99 -9.23 7.71 -10.82
CA ASP A 99 -10.21 8.48 -10.05
C ASP A 99 -11.09 7.55 -9.17
N ALA A 100 -10.42 6.83 -8.26
CA ALA A 100 -11.06 5.97 -7.28
C ALA A 100 -10.20 5.85 -6.02
N MET A 101 -10.84 5.54 -4.89
CA MET A 101 -10.22 5.38 -3.58
C MET A 101 -10.16 3.91 -3.20
N TRP A 102 -8.97 3.33 -3.19
CA TRP A 102 -8.71 2.04 -2.53
C TRP A 102 -8.57 2.23 -1.03
N LEU A 103 -9.12 1.29 -0.25
CA LEU A 103 -8.97 1.31 1.22
C LEU A 103 -7.51 1.16 1.65
N ARG A 104 -6.76 0.32 1.01
CA ARG A 104 -5.32 0.13 1.15
C ARG A 104 -4.54 1.40 0.85
N ASP A 105 -4.67 1.89 -0.39
CA ASP A 105 -3.90 3.04 -0.91
C ASP A 105 -4.16 4.29 -0.09
N SER A 106 -5.42 4.61 0.20
CA SER A 106 -5.78 5.80 0.98
C SER A 106 -5.16 5.84 2.37
N THR A 107 -4.98 4.69 3.01
CA THR A 107 -4.24 4.59 4.27
C THR A 107 -2.75 4.82 4.06
N ALA A 108 -2.14 4.09 3.11
CA ALA A 108 -0.71 4.15 2.85
C ALA A 108 -0.25 5.54 2.38
N GLN A 109 -1.08 6.21 1.57
CA GLN A 109 -0.80 7.54 1.06
C GLN A 109 -0.79 8.64 2.14
N VAL A 110 -1.60 8.53 3.19
CA VAL A 110 -1.61 9.51 4.30
C VAL A 110 -0.73 9.09 5.48
N TRP A 111 -0.25 7.86 5.48
CA TRP A 111 0.53 7.28 6.58
C TRP A 111 1.77 8.09 6.98
N PRO A 112 2.61 8.60 6.05
CA PRO A 112 3.82 9.34 6.41
C PRO A 112 3.56 10.66 7.14
N TYR A 113 2.32 11.16 7.11
CA TYR A 113 1.95 12.42 7.76
C TYR A 113 1.48 12.25 9.20
N LEU A 114 1.20 11.02 9.66
CA LEU A 114 0.74 10.75 11.03
C LEU A 114 1.62 11.39 12.12
N PRO A 115 2.96 11.38 12.04
CA PRO A 115 3.78 12.06 13.05
C PRO A 115 3.59 13.59 13.13
N LEU A 116 3.06 14.21 12.08
CA LEU A 116 2.93 15.66 11.95
C LEU A 116 1.57 16.21 12.42
N ILE A 117 0.55 15.35 12.59
CA ILE A 117 -0.83 15.79 12.90
C ILE A 117 -1.01 16.43 14.27
N LYS A 118 -0.04 16.28 15.19
CA LYS A 118 -0.03 17.02 16.48
C LYS A 118 0.27 18.50 16.30
N GLN A 119 1.00 18.85 15.26
CA GLN A 119 1.50 20.20 14.98
C GLN A 119 0.63 20.95 13.97
N ASP A 120 -0.27 20.23 13.28
CA ASP A 120 -1.11 20.77 12.19
C ASP A 120 -2.55 20.27 12.34
N GLN A 121 -3.43 21.15 12.81
CA GLN A 121 -4.84 20.83 13.04
C GLN A 121 -5.58 20.54 11.73
N GLN A 122 -5.27 21.24 10.64
CA GLN A 122 -5.92 21.01 9.34
C GLN A 122 -5.54 19.65 8.80
N LEU A 123 -4.27 19.27 8.90
CA LEU A 123 -3.79 17.94 8.51
C LEU A 123 -4.44 16.84 9.37
N ARG A 124 -4.61 17.09 10.69
CA ARG A 124 -5.34 16.16 11.57
C ARG A 124 -6.79 15.99 11.14
N GLN A 125 -7.48 17.07 10.78
CA GLN A 125 -8.85 17.02 10.27
C GLN A 125 -8.93 16.26 8.95
N LEU A 126 -7.98 16.45 8.03
CA LEU A 126 -7.90 15.72 6.78
C LEU A 126 -7.80 14.20 7.04
N ILE A 127 -6.89 13.75 7.93
CA ILE A 127 -6.73 12.31 8.22
C ILE A 127 -7.94 11.75 8.96
N SER A 128 -8.53 12.50 9.89
CA SER A 128 -9.83 12.15 10.50
C SER A 128 -10.92 11.95 9.43
N GLY A 129 -10.92 12.81 8.42
CA GLY A 129 -11.81 12.71 7.26
C GLY A 129 -11.60 11.42 6.44
N VAL A 130 -10.35 11.00 6.24
CA VAL A 130 -10.02 9.72 5.58
C VAL A 130 -10.59 8.54 6.37
N ILE A 131 -10.42 8.50 7.70
CA ILE A 131 -10.96 7.44 8.57
C ILE A 131 -12.49 7.36 8.43
N ARG A 132 -13.19 8.52 8.44
CA ARG A 132 -14.64 8.57 8.27
C ARG A 132 -15.06 8.13 6.87
N ARG A 133 -14.33 8.49 5.84
CA ARG A 133 -14.59 8.04 4.46
C ARG A 133 -14.44 6.52 4.34
N GLN A 134 -13.37 5.95 4.88
CA GLN A 134 -13.16 4.50 4.91
C GLN A 134 -14.29 3.80 5.67
N THR A 135 -14.76 4.35 6.79
CA THR A 135 -15.95 3.87 7.52
C THR A 135 -17.19 3.79 6.62
N LYS A 136 -17.47 4.87 5.86
CA LYS A 136 -18.59 4.90 4.89
C LYS A 136 -18.43 3.85 3.78
N CYS A 137 -17.22 3.68 3.26
CA CYS A 137 -16.90 2.67 2.25
C CYS A 137 -17.15 1.25 2.75
N ILE A 138 -16.63 0.89 3.93
CA ILE A 138 -16.82 -0.43 4.54
C ILE A 138 -18.31 -0.72 4.79
N ARG A 139 -19.07 0.25 5.32
CA ARG A 139 -20.51 0.10 5.54
C ARG A 139 -21.31 -0.08 4.24
N ARG A 140 -20.82 0.47 3.12
CA ARG A 140 -21.42 0.28 1.81
C ARG A 140 -21.22 -1.14 1.28
N ASP A 141 -19.98 -1.62 1.29
CA ASP A 141 -19.65 -2.98 0.89
C ASP A 141 -18.26 -3.38 1.45
N PRO A 142 -18.19 -4.27 2.45
CA PRO A 142 -16.91 -4.69 3.02
C PRO A 142 -16.10 -5.63 2.10
N TYR A 143 -16.71 -6.12 1.02
CA TYR A 143 -16.01 -6.93 0.00
C TYR A 143 -15.38 -6.12 -1.13
N ALA A 144 -15.69 -4.82 -1.23
CA ALA A 144 -15.10 -3.96 -2.24
C ALA A 144 -13.75 -3.40 -1.78
N ASN A 145 -12.79 -3.37 -2.69
CA ASN A 145 -11.47 -2.78 -2.46
C ASN A 145 -11.43 -1.30 -2.85
N ALA A 146 -12.22 -0.86 -3.86
CA ALA A 146 -12.15 0.49 -4.42
C ALA A 146 -13.53 1.13 -4.63
N PHE A 147 -13.60 2.45 -4.41
CA PHE A 147 -14.83 3.22 -4.36
C PHE A 147 -14.71 4.53 -5.15
N TYR A 148 -15.85 5.05 -5.65
CA TYR A 148 -15.97 6.41 -6.17
C TYR A 148 -16.35 7.40 -5.06
N ALA A 149 -16.01 8.67 -5.26
CA ALA A 149 -16.47 9.76 -4.37
C ALA A 149 -17.98 9.91 -4.43
N ASP A 150 -18.56 9.83 -5.65
CA ASP A 150 -20.00 9.82 -5.90
C ASP A 150 -20.58 8.42 -5.65
N ALA A 151 -21.45 8.36 -4.66
CA ALA A 151 -22.13 7.14 -4.23
C ALA A 151 -23.12 6.57 -5.26
N THR A 152 -23.49 7.33 -6.27
CA THR A 152 -24.47 6.95 -7.32
C THR A 152 -23.80 6.55 -8.64
N LYS A 153 -22.48 6.82 -8.77
CA LYS A 153 -21.72 6.56 -10.01
C LYS A 153 -21.66 5.07 -10.31
N GLU A 154 -22.08 4.68 -11.50
CA GLU A 154 -21.78 3.36 -12.07
C GLU A 154 -20.39 3.37 -12.72
N GLY A 155 -19.58 2.35 -12.39
CA GLY A 155 -18.20 2.25 -12.84
C GLY A 155 -18.01 1.48 -14.15
N GLU A 156 -16.79 1.50 -14.65
CA GLU A 156 -16.38 0.73 -15.82
C GLU A 156 -16.49 -0.80 -15.61
N TRP A 157 -16.35 -1.25 -14.36
CA TRP A 157 -16.41 -2.66 -13.97
C TRP A 157 -17.81 -3.14 -13.60
N LYS A 158 -18.87 -2.43 -13.97
CA LYS A 158 -20.26 -2.79 -13.65
C LYS A 158 -20.71 -4.15 -14.25
N LYS A 159 -19.96 -4.70 -15.21
CA LYS A 159 -20.21 -5.99 -15.81
C LYS A 159 -19.53 -7.16 -15.10
N ASP A 160 -18.71 -6.91 -14.08
CA ASP A 160 -18.11 -7.96 -13.27
C ASP A 160 -19.20 -8.84 -12.67
N VAL A 161 -18.99 -10.15 -12.74
CA VAL A 161 -19.92 -11.14 -12.17
C VAL A 161 -19.66 -11.22 -10.66
N THR A 162 -20.21 -10.29 -9.95
CA THR A 162 -20.23 -10.16 -8.48
C THR A 162 -21.41 -9.25 -8.10
N THR A 163 -21.64 -9.00 -6.80
CA THR A 163 -22.75 -8.11 -6.35
C THR A 163 -22.31 -6.64 -6.48
N MET A 164 -22.12 -6.15 -7.73
CA MET A 164 -21.77 -4.75 -7.96
C MET A 164 -22.92 -3.82 -7.55
N LYS A 165 -22.54 -2.65 -7.01
CA LYS A 165 -23.46 -1.59 -6.58
C LYS A 165 -22.97 -0.24 -7.08
N PRO A 166 -23.83 0.77 -7.29
CA PRO A 166 -23.40 2.14 -7.54
C PRO A 166 -22.46 2.64 -6.44
N GLY A 167 -21.47 3.45 -6.83
CA GLY A 167 -20.43 3.97 -5.94
C GLY A 167 -19.24 3.03 -5.71
N LEU A 168 -19.29 1.79 -6.21
CA LEU A 168 -18.13 0.90 -6.22
C LEU A 168 -17.37 1.10 -7.53
N HIS A 169 -16.05 1.28 -7.44
CA HIS A 169 -15.18 1.22 -8.59
C HIS A 169 -14.87 -0.24 -8.92
N GLU A 170 -14.46 -1.03 -7.91
CA GLU A 170 -14.11 -2.43 -8.04
C GLU A 170 -14.54 -3.23 -6.79
N ARG A 171 -14.94 -4.48 -6.98
CA ARG A 171 -15.38 -5.35 -5.88
C ARG A 171 -14.54 -6.62 -5.81
N LYS A 172 -13.23 -6.43 -5.75
CA LYS A 172 -12.26 -7.50 -5.49
C LYS A 172 -12.06 -7.69 -3.99
N TRP A 173 -12.28 -8.91 -3.50
CA TRP A 173 -12.08 -9.22 -2.09
C TRP A 173 -10.59 -9.41 -1.78
N GLU A 174 -10.07 -8.47 -1.04
CA GLU A 174 -8.72 -8.42 -0.50
C GLU A 174 -8.78 -8.27 1.01
N LEU A 175 -8.20 -9.21 1.75
CA LEU A 175 -8.23 -9.18 3.22
C LEU A 175 -7.56 -7.92 3.80
N ASP A 176 -6.48 -7.46 3.20
CA ASP A 176 -5.76 -6.28 3.63
C ASP A 176 -6.56 -4.98 3.46
N SER A 177 -7.48 -4.92 2.49
CA SER A 177 -8.38 -3.77 2.30
C SER A 177 -9.19 -3.44 3.57
N LEU A 178 -9.48 -4.42 4.42
CA LEU A 178 -10.13 -4.18 5.72
C LEU A 178 -9.13 -3.97 6.87
N CYS A 179 -7.89 -4.41 6.73
CA CYS A 179 -6.85 -4.24 7.75
C CYS A 179 -6.25 -2.82 7.75
N TYR A 180 -6.07 -2.21 6.58
CA TYR A 180 -5.50 -0.88 6.45
C TYR A 180 -6.30 0.22 7.17
N PRO A 181 -7.66 0.29 7.08
CA PRO A 181 -8.45 1.25 7.84
C PRO A 181 -8.29 1.09 9.35
N ILE A 182 -8.17 -0.13 9.87
CA ILE A 182 -7.92 -0.38 11.29
C ILE A 182 -6.54 0.14 11.69
N ARG A 183 -5.51 -0.13 10.88
CA ARG A 183 -4.15 0.38 11.11
C ARG A 183 -4.14 1.91 11.17
N LEU A 184 -4.78 2.60 10.22
CA LEU A 184 -4.85 4.06 10.22
C LEU A 184 -5.55 4.59 11.46
N ALA A 185 -6.73 4.05 11.78
CA ALA A 185 -7.54 4.43 12.93
C ALA A 185 -6.77 4.25 14.24
N TYR A 186 -6.13 3.09 14.43
CA TYR A 186 -5.34 2.80 15.63
C TYR A 186 -4.20 3.79 15.82
N HIS A 187 -3.39 4.02 14.80
CA HIS A 187 -2.22 4.91 14.91
C HIS A 187 -2.61 6.39 14.97
N TYR A 188 -3.70 6.79 14.32
CA TYR A 188 -4.28 8.12 14.51
C TYR A 188 -4.66 8.35 15.98
N TRP A 189 -5.41 7.42 16.57
CA TRP A 189 -5.78 7.49 17.99
C TRP A 189 -4.56 7.47 18.90
N GLN A 190 -3.61 6.58 18.70
CA GLN A 190 -2.38 6.53 19.49
C GLN A 190 -1.57 7.84 19.42
N THR A 191 -1.58 8.47 18.25
CA THR A 191 -0.85 9.72 18.04
C THR A 191 -1.55 10.91 18.68
N THR A 192 -2.88 11.01 18.60
CA THR A 192 -3.62 12.23 18.95
C THR A 192 -4.41 12.13 20.24
N GLY A 193 -4.80 10.93 20.66
CA GLY A 193 -5.82 10.71 21.69
C GLY A 193 -7.26 11.06 21.23
N ASP A 194 -7.44 11.56 20.01
CA ASP A 194 -8.74 11.99 19.49
C ASP A 194 -9.61 10.79 19.16
N THR A 195 -10.78 10.71 19.78
CA THR A 195 -11.78 9.66 19.58
C THR A 195 -12.95 10.08 18.70
N SER A 196 -12.96 11.30 18.22
CA SER A 196 -14.09 11.87 17.46
C SER A 196 -14.44 11.12 16.17
N PRO A 197 -13.51 10.45 15.45
CA PRO A 197 -13.86 9.66 14.27
C PRO A 197 -14.54 8.32 14.61
N PHE A 198 -14.46 7.84 15.86
CA PHE A 198 -14.84 6.49 16.29
C PHE A 198 -16.24 6.48 16.91
N ASP A 199 -17.23 6.90 16.13
CA ASP A 199 -18.65 6.95 16.52
C ASP A 199 -19.37 5.60 16.26
N ALA A 200 -20.72 5.60 16.37
CA ALA A 200 -21.53 4.42 16.15
C ALA A 200 -21.39 3.86 14.72
N ASP A 201 -21.21 4.72 13.72
CA ASP A 201 -20.99 4.31 12.33
C ASP A 201 -19.68 3.56 12.16
N TRP A 202 -18.61 4.04 12.82
CA TRP A 202 -17.34 3.36 12.86
C TRP A 202 -17.45 1.99 13.55
N LEU A 203 -18.12 1.92 14.70
CA LEU A 203 -18.33 0.64 15.40
C LEU A 203 -19.08 -0.37 14.53
N GLN A 204 -20.13 0.07 13.83
CA GLN A 204 -20.86 -0.78 12.88
C GLN A 204 -19.95 -1.28 11.74
N ALA A 205 -19.09 -0.41 11.18
CA ALA A 205 -18.13 -0.81 10.18
C ALA A 205 -17.16 -1.89 10.70
N MET A 206 -16.69 -1.75 11.95
CA MET A 206 -15.80 -2.75 12.57
C MET A 206 -16.50 -4.09 12.84
N GLN A 207 -17.78 -4.07 13.16
CA GLN A 207 -18.60 -5.30 13.25
C GLN A 207 -18.70 -6.00 11.89
N LEU A 208 -18.92 -5.24 10.80
CA LEU A 208 -18.93 -5.78 9.43
C LEU A 208 -17.55 -6.34 9.04
N VAL A 209 -16.45 -5.70 9.42
CA VAL A 209 -15.10 -6.22 9.19
C VAL A 209 -14.93 -7.60 9.84
N LEU A 210 -15.28 -7.73 11.12
CA LEU A 210 -15.17 -9.00 11.83
C LEU A 210 -16.06 -10.08 11.20
N GLN A 211 -17.31 -9.74 10.88
CA GLN A 211 -18.26 -10.66 10.24
C GLN A 211 -17.70 -11.15 8.89
N THR A 212 -17.27 -10.23 8.01
CA THR A 212 -16.73 -10.55 6.69
C THR A 212 -15.50 -11.48 6.77
N CYS A 213 -14.59 -11.21 7.70
CA CYS A 213 -13.43 -12.08 7.91
C CYS A 213 -13.82 -13.47 8.40
N ARG A 214 -14.83 -13.59 9.28
CA ARG A 214 -15.36 -14.89 9.72
C ARG A 214 -16.06 -15.65 8.60
N GLU A 215 -16.85 -14.97 7.77
CA GLU A 215 -17.45 -15.57 6.57
C GLU A 215 -16.37 -16.09 5.62
N GLN A 216 -15.27 -15.35 5.46
CA GLN A 216 -14.16 -15.74 4.58
C GLN A 216 -13.16 -16.73 5.22
N GLN A 217 -13.35 -17.17 6.47
CA GLN A 217 -12.72 -18.42 6.93
C GLN A 217 -13.34 -19.66 6.25
N ARG A 218 -14.53 -19.55 5.67
CA ARG A 218 -15.24 -20.59 4.88
C ARG A 218 -15.32 -21.94 5.60
N LYS A 219 -15.56 -21.94 6.91
CA LYS A 219 -15.58 -23.17 7.73
C LYS A 219 -16.73 -24.12 7.39
N THR A 220 -17.88 -23.57 6.99
CA THR A 220 -19.14 -24.32 6.77
C THR A 220 -19.72 -24.16 5.37
N SER A 221 -19.31 -23.12 4.64
CA SER A 221 -19.79 -22.82 3.28
C SER A 221 -18.74 -22.04 2.51
N ARG A 222 -18.92 -21.89 1.19
CA ARG A 222 -18.04 -21.05 0.34
C ARG A 222 -18.15 -19.54 0.64
N GLY A 223 -19.11 -19.15 1.50
CA GLY A 223 -19.42 -17.75 1.78
C GLY A 223 -20.21 -17.04 0.66
N PRO A 224 -20.63 -15.79 0.89
CA PRO A 224 -21.49 -15.06 -0.03
C PRO A 224 -20.73 -14.40 -1.19
N TYR A 225 -19.39 -14.36 -1.14
CA TYR A 225 -18.56 -13.66 -2.12
C TYR A 225 -18.12 -14.59 -3.24
N HIS A 226 -18.31 -14.12 -4.47
CA HIS A 226 -17.74 -14.68 -5.70
C HIS A 226 -17.38 -13.54 -6.65
N PHE A 227 -16.46 -13.78 -7.56
CA PHE A 227 -16.03 -12.81 -8.55
C PHE A 227 -15.53 -13.48 -9.83
N SER A 228 -16.03 -13.02 -10.97
CA SER A 228 -15.38 -13.26 -12.26
C SER A 228 -15.50 -12.04 -13.16
N ARG A 229 -14.53 -11.89 -14.06
CA ARG A 229 -14.44 -10.81 -15.05
C ARG A 229 -14.13 -11.38 -16.41
N GLU A 230 -14.80 -10.89 -17.44
CA GLU A 230 -14.40 -11.16 -18.82
C GLU A 230 -13.16 -10.33 -19.15
N THR A 231 -12.02 -11.00 -19.28
CA THR A 231 -10.71 -10.36 -19.47
C THR A 231 -9.76 -11.29 -20.20
N SER A 232 -8.79 -10.70 -20.91
CA SER A 232 -7.66 -11.45 -21.49
C SER A 232 -6.49 -11.61 -20.52
N TRP A 233 -6.59 -11.04 -19.30
CA TRP A 233 -5.55 -11.08 -18.29
C TRP A 233 -5.90 -12.12 -17.22
N SER A 234 -5.16 -13.22 -17.20
CA SER A 234 -5.52 -14.40 -16.38
C SER A 234 -5.58 -14.15 -14.89
N THR A 235 -4.84 -13.15 -14.36
CA THR A 235 -4.84 -12.79 -12.94
C THR A 235 -5.93 -11.80 -12.57
N ASP A 236 -6.68 -11.27 -13.55
CA ASP A 236 -7.74 -10.27 -13.35
C ASP A 236 -9.14 -10.91 -13.18
N THR A 237 -9.20 -12.22 -13.06
CA THR A 237 -10.43 -13.01 -12.83
C THR A 237 -10.14 -14.21 -11.94
N VAL A 238 -11.19 -14.81 -11.39
CA VAL A 238 -11.09 -15.87 -10.37
C VAL A 238 -11.59 -17.20 -10.95
N PRO A 239 -10.81 -18.29 -10.85
CA PRO A 239 -11.25 -19.63 -11.24
C PRO A 239 -12.31 -20.22 -10.29
N GLY A 240 -12.82 -21.42 -10.61
CA GLY A 240 -13.71 -22.18 -9.74
C GLY A 240 -15.04 -21.47 -9.47
N ASP A 241 -15.72 -21.05 -10.53
CA ASP A 241 -16.98 -20.30 -10.49
C ASP A 241 -16.89 -18.99 -9.67
N GLY A 242 -15.70 -18.38 -9.66
CA GLY A 242 -15.46 -17.14 -8.95
C GLY A 242 -15.13 -17.30 -7.46
N TYR A 243 -14.99 -18.52 -6.97
CA TYR A 243 -14.65 -18.79 -5.56
C TYR A 243 -13.16 -19.01 -5.28
N GLY A 244 -12.36 -19.13 -6.32
CA GLY A 244 -10.94 -19.46 -6.26
C GLY A 244 -10.69 -20.97 -6.30
N ASN A 245 -9.41 -21.35 -6.32
CA ASN A 245 -9.01 -22.75 -6.24
C ASN A 245 -9.45 -23.40 -4.94
N PRO A 246 -9.70 -24.73 -4.92
CA PRO A 246 -10.16 -25.45 -3.74
C PRO A 246 -9.21 -25.29 -2.56
N THR A 247 -9.77 -25.11 -1.36
CA THR A 247 -9.03 -25.02 -0.10
C THR A 247 -9.61 -25.96 0.94
N ARG A 248 -8.78 -26.39 1.89
CA ARG A 248 -9.21 -27.02 3.12
C ARG A 248 -9.27 -25.95 4.21
N PRO A 249 -10.41 -25.75 4.90
CA PRO A 249 -10.49 -24.78 6.01
C PRO A 249 -9.51 -25.15 7.12
N ILE A 250 -8.61 -24.25 7.47
CA ILE A 250 -7.54 -24.43 8.47
C ILE A 250 -7.50 -23.29 9.50
N GLY A 251 -8.52 -22.45 9.54
CA GLY A 251 -8.60 -21.30 10.44
C GLY A 251 -8.04 -20.00 9.85
N LEU A 252 -7.41 -20.04 8.67
CA LEU A 252 -7.02 -18.84 7.93
C LEU A 252 -8.21 -18.19 7.22
N ILE A 253 -8.04 -16.93 6.88
CA ILE A 253 -9.03 -16.12 6.15
C ILE A 253 -8.62 -16.12 4.68
N HIS A 254 -9.58 -16.43 3.78
CA HIS A 254 -9.34 -16.32 2.33
C HIS A 254 -9.15 -14.85 1.93
N SER A 255 -8.19 -14.60 1.07
CA SER A 255 -8.05 -13.39 0.26
C SER A 255 -8.10 -13.85 -1.19
N ILE A 256 -9.15 -13.49 -1.90
CA ILE A 256 -9.35 -13.98 -3.27
C ILE A 256 -8.44 -13.22 -4.24
N PHE A 257 -8.14 -11.99 -3.89
CA PHE A 257 -7.15 -11.18 -4.58
C PHE A 257 -5.99 -10.82 -3.64
N ARG A 258 -4.83 -10.55 -4.22
CA ARG A 258 -3.64 -9.99 -3.60
C ARG A 258 -3.74 -8.47 -3.48
N PRO A 259 -2.88 -7.83 -2.69
CA PRO A 259 -2.77 -6.37 -2.67
C PRO A 259 -2.43 -5.72 -4.02
N SER A 260 -2.03 -6.51 -5.01
CA SER A 260 -1.80 -6.10 -6.40
C SER A 260 -3.05 -6.11 -7.28
N ASP A 261 -4.23 -6.41 -6.72
CA ASP A 261 -5.50 -6.65 -7.43
C ASP A 261 -5.46 -7.92 -8.33
N ASP A 262 -4.43 -8.77 -8.23
CA ASP A 262 -4.34 -10.05 -8.94
C ASP A 262 -4.96 -11.18 -8.10
N ALA A 263 -5.65 -12.10 -8.77
CA ALA A 263 -6.21 -13.28 -8.13
C ALA A 263 -5.11 -14.16 -7.50
N THR A 264 -5.37 -14.66 -6.30
CA THR A 264 -4.49 -15.61 -5.63
C THR A 264 -4.51 -16.97 -6.33
N VAL A 265 -3.36 -17.64 -6.34
CA VAL A 265 -3.27 -19.05 -6.75
C VAL A 265 -3.85 -19.95 -5.66
N TYR A 266 -3.41 -19.74 -4.42
CA TYR A 266 -3.99 -20.38 -3.25
C TYR A 266 -4.61 -19.30 -2.34
N PRO A 267 -5.94 -19.36 -2.10
CA PRO A 267 -6.66 -18.26 -1.46
C PRO A 267 -6.25 -17.87 -0.03
N PHE A 268 -5.42 -18.66 0.67
CA PHE A 268 -4.84 -18.22 1.93
C PHE A 268 -3.55 -17.43 1.70
N TYR A 269 -3.69 -16.13 1.47
CA TYR A 269 -2.58 -15.20 1.32
C TYR A 269 -1.96 -14.88 2.68
N ILE A 270 -0.75 -15.36 2.92
CA ILE A 270 -0.10 -15.36 4.25
C ILE A 270 0.20 -13.96 4.78
N PRO A 271 0.75 -13.02 3.99
CA PRO A 271 1.03 -11.69 4.51
C PRO A 271 -0.22 -10.94 5.00
N SER A 272 -1.35 -11.03 4.28
CA SER A 272 -2.60 -10.40 4.72
C SER A 272 -3.18 -11.09 5.96
N ASN A 273 -3.02 -12.40 6.13
CA ASN A 273 -3.41 -13.09 7.35
C ASN A 273 -2.59 -12.65 8.57
N TRP A 274 -1.27 -12.45 8.43
CA TRP A 274 -0.44 -11.86 9.48
C TRP A 274 -0.87 -10.43 9.80
N PHE A 275 -1.19 -9.64 8.78
CA PHE A 275 -1.69 -8.27 8.96
C PHE A 275 -3.06 -8.25 9.67
N ALA A 276 -3.93 -9.22 9.38
CA ALA A 276 -5.21 -9.38 10.08
C ALA A 276 -5.02 -9.67 11.57
N VAL A 277 -4.07 -10.53 11.96
CA VAL A 277 -3.73 -10.77 13.37
C VAL A 277 -3.38 -9.47 14.09
N VAL A 278 -2.49 -8.66 13.50
CA VAL A 278 -2.10 -7.36 14.08
C VAL A 278 -3.31 -6.42 14.17
N SER A 279 -4.07 -6.31 13.08
CA SER A 279 -5.21 -5.39 12.97
C SER A 279 -6.32 -5.75 13.97
N PHE A 280 -6.67 -7.01 14.13
CA PHE A 280 -7.71 -7.42 15.09
C PHE A 280 -7.28 -7.22 16.55
N ARG A 281 -6.00 -7.36 16.88
CA ARG A 281 -5.48 -7.00 18.21
C ARG A 281 -5.53 -5.50 18.48
N GLN A 282 -5.18 -4.69 17.48
CA GLN A 282 -5.31 -3.24 17.54
C GLN A 282 -6.78 -2.83 17.70
N LEU A 283 -7.67 -3.43 16.90
CA LEU A 283 -9.10 -3.17 16.95
C LEU A 283 -9.69 -3.52 18.33
N ALA A 284 -9.36 -4.68 18.88
CA ALA A 284 -9.80 -5.07 20.23
C ALA A 284 -9.40 -4.04 21.29
N THR A 285 -8.16 -3.53 21.20
CA THR A 285 -7.65 -2.47 22.09
C THR A 285 -8.44 -1.18 21.96
N MET A 286 -8.78 -0.76 20.72
CA MET A 286 -9.59 0.43 20.46
C MET A 286 -11.00 0.29 21.02
N ILE A 287 -11.63 -0.87 20.78
CA ILE A 287 -13.00 -1.15 21.25
C ILE A 287 -13.05 -1.09 22.79
N ASP A 288 -12.11 -1.72 23.49
CA ASP A 288 -12.06 -1.70 24.95
C ASP A 288 -11.94 -0.27 25.52
N ARG A 289 -11.24 0.61 24.82
CA ARG A 289 -10.91 1.96 25.33
C ARG A 289 -11.85 3.07 24.87
N ILE A 290 -12.41 2.94 23.66
CA ILE A 290 -13.14 4.04 23.00
C ILE A 290 -14.65 3.75 22.96
N GLN A 291 -15.03 2.52 22.61
CA GLN A 291 -16.41 2.07 22.43
C GLN A 291 -16.64 0.74 23.18
N PRO A 292 -16.62 0.73 24.52
CA PRO A 292 -16.62 -0.50 25.30
C PRO A 292 -17.73 -1.47 24.89
N THR A 293 -17.38 -2.48 24.13
CA THR A 293 -18.23 -3.57 23.67
C THR A 293 -17.48 -4.88 23.90
N PRO A 294 -17.45 -5.42 25.16
CA PRO A 294 -16.56 -6.53 25.53
C PRO A 294 -16.73 -7.78 24.66
N ALA A 295 -17.94 -8.09 24.22
CA ALA A 295 -18.17 -9.24 23.33
C ALA A 295 -17.43 -9.08 22.00
N LEU A 296 -17.54 -7.90 21.35
CA LEU A 296 -16.86 -7.63 20.08
C LEU A 296 -15.32 -7.62 20.24
N ALA A 297 -14.82 -7.02 21.31
CA ALA A 297 -13.37 -7.01 21.59
C ALA A 297 -12.82 -8.44 21.81
N ASN A 298 -13.54 -9.28 22.55
CA ASN A 298 -13.18 -10.68 22.77
C ASN A 298 -13.25 -11.49 21.46
N ASP A 299 -14.23 -11.23 20.62
CA ASP A 299 -14.37 -11.85 19.31
C ASP A 299 -13.21 -11.49 18.36
N CYS A 300 -12.76 -10.24 18.39
CA CYS A 300 -11.57 -9.81 17.63
C CYS A 300 -10.31 -10.53 18.13
N ARG A 301 -10.10 -10.63 19.45
CA ARG A 301 -8.96 -11.36 20.03
C ARG A 301 -9.02 -12.84 19.66
N ALA A 302 -10.18 -13.46 19.78
CA ALA A 302 -10.35 -14.88 19.46
C ALA A 302 -10.05 -15.19 17.98
N LEU A 303 -10.50 -14.33 17.06
CA LEU A 303 -10.16 -14.46 15.64
C LEU A 303 -8.66 -14.29 15.39
N ALA A 304 -8.04 -13.26 15.98
CA ALA A 304 -6.59 -13.05 15.88
C ALA A 304 -5.78 -14.26 16.36
N ASP A 305 -6.15 -14.83 17.51
CA ASP A 305 -5.47 -15.99 18.10
C ASP A 305 -5.68 -17.27 17.27
N GLU A 306 -6.86 -17.45 16.68
CA GLU A 306 -7.14 -18.57 15.77
C GLU A 306 -6.27 -18.47 14.51
N VAL A 307 -6.26 -17.29 13.85
CA VAL A 307 -5.48 -17.07 12.64
C VAL A 307 -3.99 -17.22 12.92
N GLU A 308 -3.49 -16.69 14.04
CA GLU A 308 -2.08 -16.83 14.39
C GLU A 308 -1.66 -18.29 14.62
N ARG A 309 -2.50 -19.10 15.30
CA ARG A 309 -2.23 -20.53 15.44
C ARG A 309 -2.17 -21.24 14.09
N ALA A 310 -3.13 -20.92 13.19
CA ALA A 310 -3.17 -21.49 11.85
C ALA A 310 -1.93 -21.09 11.02
N LEU A 311 -1.50 -19.81 11.09
CA LEU A 311 -0.26 -19.34 10.44
C LEU A 311 0.98 -20.10 10.92
N LYS A 312 1.13 -20.25 12.23
CA LYS A 312 2.27 -20.99 12.82
C LYS A 312 2.30 -22.46 12.39
N GLN A 313 1.13 -23.05 12.13
CA GLN A 313 1.00 -24.47 11.77
C GLN A 313 1.12 -24.69 10.25
N HIS A 314 0.62 -23.78 9.42
CA HIS A 314 0.40 -24.05 8.00
C HIS A 314 1.17 -23.13 7.04
N ALA A 315 1.71 -21.98 7.51
CA ALA A 315 2.35 -21.01 6.64
C ALA A 315 3.87 -21.22 6.45
N ILE A 316 4.46 -22.16 7.19
CA ILE A 316 5.92 -22.35 7.24
C ILE A 316 6.33 -23.53 6.40
N TYR A 317 7.21 -23.29 5.43
CA TYR A 317 7.82 -24.30 4.58
C TYR A 317 9.29 -24.55 4.97
N ASN A 318 9.70 -25.81 5.04
CA ASN A 318 11.10 -26.18 5.25
C ASN A 318 11.86 -26.21 3.93
N HIS A 319 12.39 -25.06 3.54
CA HIS A 319 13.13 -24.93 2.28
C HIS A 319 14.53 -25.53 2.40
N PRO A 320 14.99 -26.39 1.44
CA PRO A 320 16.27 -27.10 1.53
C PRO A 320 17.49 -26.16 1.64
N LYS A 321 17.46 -24.98 1.02
CA LYS A 321 18.55 -24.00 1.00
C LYS A 321 18.45 -22.95 2.11
N TYR A 322 17.23 -22.51 2.47
CA TYR A 322 17.03 -21.38 3.38
C TYR A 322 16.58 -21.80 4.78
N GLY A 323 16.21 -23.07 5.01
CA GLY A 323 15.58 -23.53 6.23
C GLY A 323 14.10 -23.13 6.30
N LYS A 324 13.57 -22.89 7.50
CA LYS A 324 12.16 -22.48 7.66
C LYS A 324 11.92 -21.09 7.07
N ILE A 325 10.98 -20.99 6.10
CA ILE A 325 10.53 -19.74 5.48
C ILE A 325 9.00 -19.67 5.50
N TYR A 326 8.44 -18.47 5.42
CA TYR A 326 7.02 -18.30 5.13
C TYR A 326 6.76 -18.52 3.63
N ALA A 327 5.68 -19.24 3.30
CA ALA A 327 5.12 -19.25 1.96
C ALA A 327 4.32 -17.97 1.71
N LEU A 328 4.16 -17.57 0.45
CA LEU A 328 3.28 -16.45 0.09
C LEU A 328 1.81 -16.84 0.22
N GLU A 329 1.46 -18.04 -0.29
CA GLU A 329 0.09 -18.55 -0.30
C GLU A 329 0.10 -20.05 0.06
N VAL A 330 -1.00 -20.51 0.67
CA VAL A 330 -1.25 -21.93 0.94
C VAL A 330 -2.72 -22.28 0.65
N ASP A 331 -3.01 -23.58 0.49
CA ASP A 331 -4.36 -24.09 0.21
C ASP A 331 -4.98 -24.91 1.37
N GLY A 332 -4.19 -25.23 2.40
CA GLY A 332 -4.59 -26.09 3.51
C GLY A 332 -4.49 -27.60 3.24
N TYR A 333 -4.17 -28.02 2.00
CA TYR A 333 -3.89 -29.41 1.63
C TYR A 333 -2.40 -29.77 1.70
N GLY A 334 -1.54 -28.79 2.01
CA GLY A 334 -0.08 -28.96 2.09
C GLY A 334 0.65 -28.43 0.86
N ASN A 335 0.00 -27.67 0.00
CA ASN A 335 0.64 -26.98 -1.11
C ASN A 335 1.04 -25.56 -0.71
N TYR A 336 2.18 -25.12 -1.23
CA TYR A 336 2.83 -23.85 -0.90
C TYR A 336 3.22 -23.11 -2.18
N LEU A 337 2.90 -21.83 -2.27
CA LEU A 337 3.44 -20.95 -3.30
C LEU A 337 4.65 -20.21 -2.73
N LEU A 338 5.83 -20.50 -3.29
CA LEU A 338 7.11 -19.96 -2.84
C LEU A 338 7.55 -18.82 -3.78
N GLN A 339 7.14 -17.63 -3.47
CA GLN A 339 7.52 -16.37 -4.13
C GLN A 339 7.23 -15.20 -3.20
N ASP A 340 7.52 -13.98 -3.65
CA ASP A 340 7.01 -12.75 -3.05
C ASP A 340 6.50 -11.81 -4.15
N ASP A 341 5.67 -10.85 -3.76
CA ASP A 341 5.09 -9.80 -4.59
C ASP A 341 5.48 -8.44 -4.01
N ALA A 342 5.71 -7.44 -4.86
CA ALA A 342 6.15 -6.13 -4.40
C ALA A 342 5.08 -5.32 -3.66
N ASN A 343 3.80 -5.66 -3.84
CA ASN A 343 2.68 -4.95 -3.21
C ASN A 343 2.56 -5.30 -1.73
N VAL A 344 2.32 -4.30 -0.90
CA VAL A 344 2.22 -4.45 0.56
C VAL A 344 0.75 -4.62 0.96
N PRO A 345 0.42 -5.64 1.77
CA PRO A 345 1.29 -6.59 2.50
C PRO A 345 1.95 -7.66 1.62
N ASN A 346 3.21 -7.91 1.90
CA ASN A 346 3.99 -9.00 1.30
C ASN A 346 4.92 -9.61 2.36
N LEU A 347 5.67 -10.65 2.01
CA LEU A 347 6.56 -11.34 2.96
C LEU A 347 7.69 -10.43 3.45
N LEU A 348 8.24 -9.60 2.57
CA LEU A 348 9.29 -8.64 2.93
C LEU A 348 8.81 -7.59 3.94
N ALA A 349 7.53 -7.20 3.88
CA ALA A 349 6.94 -6.14 4.71
C ALA A 349 6.45 -6.60 6.08
N LEU A 350 6.53 -7.88 6.45
CA LEU A 350 5.99 -8.38 7.72
C LEU A 350 6.42 -7.58 8.96
N PRO A 351 7.70 -7.17 9.12
CA PRO A 351 8.10 -6.32 10.24
C PRO A 351 7.53 -4.90 10.17
N TYR A 352 7.41 -4.33 8.98
CA TYR A 352 6.81 -3.01 8.75
C TYR A 352 5.32 -2.98 9.16
N LEU A 353 4.63 -4.10 8.98
CA LEU A 353 3.24 -4.28 9.40
C LEU A 353 3.08 -4.61 10.90
N GLY A 354 4.19 -4.84 11.61
CA GLY A 354 4.18 -5.22 13.03
C GLY A 354 3.87 -6.70 13.27
N ALA A 355 3.96 -7.55 12.24
CA ALA A 355 3.65 -8.98 12.32
C ALA A 355 4.77 -9.79 12.99
N CYS A 356 6.02 -9.37 12.81
CA CYS A 356 7.18 -10.01 13.43
C CYS A 356 8.32 -9.01 13.63
N SER A 357 9.36 -9.40 14.35
CA SER A 357 10.62 -8.64 14.43
C SER A 357 11.49 -8.88 13.20
N VAL A 358 12.30 -7.88 12.80
CA VAL A 358 13.36 -8.04 11.78
C VAL A 358 14.40 -9.10 12.18
N SER A 359 14.52 -9.42 13.47
CA SER A 359 15.39 -10.45 14.01
C SER A 359 14.76 -11.85 14.07
N ASP A 360 13.46 -11.99 13.75
CA ASP A 360 12.78 -13.29 13.73
C ASP A 360 13.50 -14.26 12.79
N PRO A 361 13.87 -15.47 13.23
CA PRO A 361 14.65 -16.40 12.42
C PRO A 361 13.96 -16.85 11.14
N ILE A 362 12.63 -17.04 11.18
CA ILE A 362 11.85 -17.46 10.00
C ILE A 362 11.77 -16.29 9.01
N TYR A 363 11.52 -15.07 9.52
CA TYR A 363 11.53 -13.88 8.67
C TYR A 363 12.90 -13.64 8.02
N ARG A 364 14.00 -13.75 8.77
CA ARG A 364 15.36 -13.61 8.21
C ARG A 364 15.64 -14.60 7.09
N ASN A 365 15.21 -15.84 7.25
CA ASN A 365 15.31 -16.85 6.20
C ASN A 365 14.43 -16.49 5.00
N THR A 366 13.17 -16.10 5.25
CA THR A 366 12.23 -15.64 4.22
C THR A 366 12.80 -14.45 3.46
N ARG A 367 13.34 -13.46 4.16
CA ARG A 367 13.98 -12.28 3.56
C ARG A 367 15.13 -12.65 2.64
N ARG A 368 16.00 -13.62 3.04
CA ARG A 368 17.07 -14.11 2.17
C ARG A 368 16.53 -14.82 0.92
N PHE A 369 15.44 -15.56 1.06
CA PHE A 369 14.77 -16.22 -0.06
C PHE A 369 14.15 -15.20 -1.03
N VAL A 370 13.30 -14.29 -0.56
CA VAL A 370 12.58 -13.36 -1.43
C VAL A 370 13.49 -12.35 -2.13
N LEU A 371 14.66 -12.06 -1.57
CA LEU A 371 15.70 -11.19 -2.16
C LEU A 371 16.78 -12.01 -2.90
N SER A 372 16.42 -13.13 -3.49
CA SER A 372 17.31 -13.98 -4.27
C SER A 372 16.65 -14.46 -5.58
N PRO A 373 17.45 -15.00 -6.54
CA PRO A 373 16.90 -15.57 -7.77
C PRO A 373 15.98 -16.79 -7.56
N ASP A 374 15.91 -17.37 -6.36
CA ASP A 374 14.96 -18.44 -6.03
C ASP A 374 13.53 -17.92 -5.86
N ASN A 375 13.33 -16.60 -5.69
CA ASN A 375 12.06 -15.93 -5.88
C ASN A 375 11.87 -15.59 -7.37
N PRO A 376 10.88 -16.18 -8.08
CA PRO A 376 10.70 -15.99 -9.51
C PRO A 376 10.40 -14.53 -9.91
N TYR A 377 9.98 -13.68 -8.96
CA TYR A 377 9.77 -12.26 -9.18
C TYR A 377 10.89 -11.37 -8.66
N PHE A 378 12.04 -11.93 -8.26
CA PHE A 378 13.23 -11.14 -8.00
C PHE A 378 14.00 -10.93 -9.31
N PHE A 379 14.04 -9.71 -9.77
CA PHE A 379 14.71 -9.31 -11.00
C PHE A 379 16.01 -8.58 -10.72
N LYS A 380 17.01 -8.80 -11.59
CA LYS A 380 18.31 -8.16 -11.50
C LYS A 380 18.82 -7.79 -12.88
N GLY A 381 18.99 -6.51 -13.12
CA GLY A 381 19.45 -5.96 -14.39
C GLY A 381 20.51 -4.88 -14.22
N LYS A 382 20.72 -4.11 -15.29
CA LYS A 382 21.73 -3.03 -15.35
C LYS A 382 21.35 -1.82 -14.49
N ALA A 383 20.06 -1.53 -14.37
CA ALA A 383 19.58 -0.36 -13.63
C ALA A 383 19.42 -0.66 -12.13
N ALA A 384 18.84 -1.80 -11.78
CA ALA A 384 18.53 -2.16 -10.39
C ALA A 384 18.35 -3.67 -10.21
N GLU A 385 18.23 -4.07 -8.91
CA GLU A 385 17.75 -5.37 -8.49
C GLU A 385 16.65 -5.21 -7.45
N GLY A 386 15.55 -5.97 -7.56
CA GLY A 386 14.42 -5.88 -6.63
C GLY A 386 13.29 -6.82 -7.01
N ILE A 387 12.23 -6.78 -6.19
CA ILE A 387 11.05 -7.63 -6.39
C ILE A 387 10.08 -6.90 -7.34
N GLY A 388 9.55 -7.65 -8.28
CA GLY A 388 8.45 -7.24 -9.15
C GLY A 388 7.11 -7.83 -8.71
N SER A 389 6.18 -7.95 -9.66
CA SER A 389 4.84 -8.48 -9.41
C SER A 389 4.28 -9.13 -10.68
N PRO A 390 3.44 -10.18 -10.58
CA PRO A 390 2.67 -10.67 -11.73
C PRO A 390 1.71 -9.62 -12.31
N HIS A 391 1.43 -8.57 -11.55
CA HIS A 391 0.60 -7.43 -11.96
C HIS A 391 1.19 -6.64 -13.14
N THR A 392 2.50 -6.60 -13.26
CA THR A 392 3.23 -5.91 -14.33
C THR A 392 4.01 -6.90 -15.19
N LEU A 393 4.73 -6.39 -16.19
CA LEU A 393 5.51 -7.23 -17.09
C LEU A 393 6.68 -7.91 -16.33
N ILE A 394 7.08 -9.08 -16.80
CA ILE A 394 8.32 -9.76 -16.37
C ILE A 394 9.50 -8.81 -16.56
N ASN A 395 10.50 -8.88 -15.69
CA ASN A 395 11.67 -8.00 -15.62
C ASN A 395 11.36 -6.54 -15.20
N ASN A 396 10.16 -6.26 -14.71
CA ASN A 396 9.83 -5.00 -14.10
C ASN A 396 10.00 -5.08 -12.57
N ILE A 397 10.81 -4.18 -12.03
CA ILE A 397 11.03 -3.99 -10.60
C ILE A 397 10.05 -2.91 -10.10
N TRP A 398 9.40 -3.15 -8.97
CA TRP A 398 8.58 -2.13 -8.34
C TRP A 398 9.39 -1.24 -7.41
N THR A 399 9.22 0.07 -7.52
CA THR A 399 9.90 1.05 -6.65
C THR A 399 9.60 0.82 -5.17
N MET A 400 8.38 0.37 -4.89
CA MET A 400 7.95 0.01 -3.53
C MET A 400 8.77 -1.14 -2.93
N SER A 401 9.24 -2.10 -3.73
CA SER A 401 10.08 -3.20 -3.23
C SER A 401 11.46 -2.72 -2.77
N LEU A 402 12.05 -1.77 -3.49
CA LEU A 402 13.33 -1.13 -3.11
C LEU A 402 13.14 -0.34 -1.81
N THR A 403 12.06 0.42 -1.73
CA THR A 403 11.70 1.21 -0.54
C THR A 403 11.46 0.30 0.67
N MET A 404 10.70 -0.79 0.50
CA MET A 404 10.41 -1.74 1.58
C MET A 404 11.65 -2.50 2.03
N ARG A 405 12.56 -2.84 1.09
CA ARG A 405 13.85 -3.46 1.43
C ARG A 405 14.67 -2.57 2.35
N ALA A 406 14.68 -1.25 2.11
CA ALA A 406 15.34 -0.28 2.98
C ALA A 406 14.61 -0.08 4.32
N LEU A 407 13.27 0.03 4.31
CA LEU A 407 12.45 0.22 5.51
C LEU A 407 12.58 -0.93 6.51
N THR A 408 12.85 -2.15 6.03
CA THR A 408 13.01 -3.38 6.84
C THR A 408 14.46 -3.80 7.05
N SER A 409 15.43 -2.98 6.60
CA SER A 409 16.84 -3.24 6.79
C SER A 409 17.38 -2.63 8.09
N THR A 410 18.32 -3.34 8.71
CA THR A 410 19.15 -2.82 9.81
C THR A 410 20.59 -2.54 9.37
N ASP A 411 20.92 -2.79 8.10
CA ASP A 411 22.25 -2.60 7.52
C ASP A 411 22.31 -1.26 6.75
N ASP A 412 23.19 -0.38 7.19
CA ASP A 412 23.43 0.93 6.57
C ASP A 412 23.86 0.83 5.09
N GLN A 413 24.66 -0.18 4.73
CA GLN A 413 25.10 -0.36 3.36
C GLN A 413 23.94 -0.79 2.45
N GLU A 414 23.07 -1.65 2.93
CA GLU A 414 21.86 -2.05 2.20
C GLU A 414 20.92 -0.85 2.02
N ILE A 415 20.68 -0.06 3.08
CA ILE A 415 19.84 1.16 2.98
C ILE A 415 20.41 2.13 1.93
N LEU A 416 21.72 2.43 1.99
CA LEU A 416 22.37 3.29 1.01
C LEU A 416 22.28 2.72 -0.42
N ALA A 417 22.41 1.40 -0.58
CA ALA A 417 22.27 0.76 -1.89
C ALA A 417 20.85 0.96 -2.45
N GLN A 418 19.81 0.85 -1.62
CA GLN A 418 18.45 1.09 -2.06
C GLN A 418 18.20 2.57 -2.39
N LEU A 419 18.70 3.51 -1.59
CA LEU A 419 18.59 4.94 -1.90
C LEU A 419 19.26 5.28 -3.25
N ARG A 420 20.43 4.68 -3.55
CA ARG A 420 21.09 4.83 -4.87
C ARG A 420 20.24 4.29 -6.01
N GLN A 421 19.63 3.12 -5.83
CA GLN A 421 18.76 2.53 -6.85
C GLN A 421 17.52 3.40 -7.08
N LEU A 422 16.82 3.84 -6.03
CA LEU A 422 15.66 4.73 -6.13
C LEU A 422 16.02 6.04 -6.84
N LYS A 423 17.15 6.66 -6.47
CA LYS A 423 17.66 7.86 -7.13
C LYS A 423 17.98 7.64 -8.61
N LYS A 424 18.52 6.48 -8.99
CA LYS A 424 18.91 6.16 -10.37
C LYS A 424 17.72 5.81 -11.27
N THR A 425 16.55 5.45 -10.71
CA THR A 425 15.46 4.81 -11.47
C THR A 425 14.20 5.65 -11.61
N HIS A 426 14.20 6.92 -11.21
CA HIS A 426 13.07 7.84 -11.37
C HIS A 426 12.92 8.40 -12.81
N ALA A 427 13.77 8.00 -13.75
CA ALA A 427 13.71 8.36 -15.18
C ALA A 427 13.68 9.88 -15.46
N GLY A 428 14.28 10.71 -14.61
CA GLY A 428 14.30 12.18 -14.76
C GLY A 428 12.95 12.86 -14.42
N THR A 429 11.93 12.10 -14.01
CA THR A 429 10.58 12.64 -13.73
C THR A 429 10.48 13.36 -12.38
N GLY A 430 11.36 13.05 -11.44
CA GLY A 430 11.28 13.56 -10.06
C GLY A 430 10.30 12.83 -9.17
N PHE A 431 9.73 11.70 -9.64
CA PHE A 431 8.73 10.90 -8.92
C PHE A 431 9.06 9.41 -8.96
N MET A 432 8.53 8.66 -8.00
CA MET A 432 8.54 7.21 -7.99
C MET A 432 7.40 6.69 -8.86
N HIS A 433 7.70 5.68 -9.68
CA HIS A 433 6.73 4.99 -10.53
C HIS A 433 6.26 3.70 -9.89
N GLU A 434 5.18 3.11 -10.41
CA GLU A 434 4.72 1.78 -9.97
C GLU A 434 5.82 0.75 -10.19
N SER A 435 6.24 0.53 -11.44
CA SER A 435 7.34 -0.37 -11.79
C SER A 435 8.18 0.20 -12.94
N PHE A 436 9.39 -0.31 -13.10
CA PHE A 436 10.30 0.02 -14.20
C PHE A 436 11.08 -1.21 -14.65
N ASN A 437 11.53 -1.21 -15.90
CA ASN A 437 12.31 -2.32 -16.44
C ASN A 437 13.69 -2.38 -15.78
N GLN A 438 14.13 -3.57 -15.38
CA GLN A 438 15.39 -3.81 -14.66
C GLN A 438 16.65 -3.28 -15.37
N ASP A 439 16.61 -3.13 -16.69
CA ASP A 439 17.74 -2.67 -17.52
C ASP A 439 17.60 -1.23 -18.02
N ASP A 440 16.36 -0.72 -18.13
CA ASP A 440 16.03 0.59 -18.69
C ASP A 440 14.92 1.28 -17.87
N PRO A 441 15.28 2.15 -16.92
CA PRO A 441 14.29 2.82 -16.07
C PRO A 441 13.36 3.78 -16.82
N ALA A 442 13.68 4.18 -18.06
CA ALA A 442 12.77 4.98 -18.88
C ALA A 442 11.53 4.20 -19.32
N LYS A 443 11.57 2.86 -19.25
CA LYS A 443 10.43 1.98 -19.48
C LYS A 443 9.74 1.68 -18.15
N PHE A 444 8.82 2.54 -17.74
CA PHE A 444 8.09 2.42 -16.49
C PHE A 444 6.59 2.36 -16.69
N THR A 445 5.87 1.83 -15.70
CA THR A 445 4.41 1.83 -15.62
C THR A 445 3.94 2.93 -14.67
N ARG A 446 2.72 3.42 -14.88
CA ARG A 446 2.04 4.47 -14.10
C ARG A 446 2.96 5.62 -13.69
N LYS A 447 2.95 6.68 -14.50
CA LYS A 447 3.70 7.90 -14.24
C LYS A 447 3.30 8.57 -12.92
N TRP A 448 2.08 8.38 -12.49
CA TRP A 448 1.52 8.98 -11.28
C TRP A 448 0.87 7.90 -10.40
N PHE A 449 1.65 7.31 -9.53
CA PHE A 449 1.23 6.37 -8.51
C PHE A 449 1.59 6.94 -7.13
N ALA A 450 0.59 7.52 -6.44
CA ALA A 450 0.84 8.35 -5.26
C ALA A 450 1.39 7.56 -4.07
N TRP A 451 0.98 6.28 -3.91
CA TRP A 451 1.51 5.45 -2.83
C TRP A 451 3.03 5.25 -2.92
N ALA A 452 3.57 4.97 -4.11
CA ALA A 452 5.02 4.82 -4.28
C ALA A 452 5.78 6.08 -3.86
N ASN A 453 5.22 7.26 -4.17
CA ASN A 453 5.81 8.55 -3.81
C ASN A 453 5.81 8.77 -2.29
N THR A 454 4.68 8.56 -1.62
CA THR A 454 4.60 8.78 -0.17
C THR A 454 5.37 7.73 0.63
N LEU A 455 5.44 6.48 0.16
CA LEU A 455 6.25 5.44 0.78
C LEU A 455 7.76 5.77 0.71
N PHE A 456 8.22 6.34 -0.42
CA PHE A 456 9.58 6.89 -0.51
C PHE A 456 9.79 8.03 0.49
N GLY A 457 8.82 8.95 0.62
CA GLY A 457 8.85 10.01 1.63
C GLY A 457 8.97 9.46 3.06
N GLU A 458 8.20 8.42 3.39
CA GLU A 458 8.29 7.71 4.67
C GLU A 458 9.69 7.13 4.92
N LEU A 459 10.29 6.48 3.91
CA LEU A 459 11.66 5.96 4.01
C LEU A 459 12.64 7.06 4.37
N ILE A 460 12.60 8.20 3.68
CA ILE A 460 13.52 9.31 3.95
C ILE A 460 13.33 9.86 5.38
N LEU A 461 12.08 10.00 5.84
CA LEU A 461 11.80 10.44 7.22
C LEU A 461 12.31 9.44 8.25
N LYS A 462 12.13 8.13 8.02
CA LYS A 462 12.68 7.09 8.89
C LYS A 462 14.20 7.14 8.95
N VAL A 463 14.86 7.26 7.80
CA VAL A 463 16.32 7.37 7.74
C VAL A 463 16.79 8.64 8.47
N ALA A 464 16.10 9.77 8.31
CA ALA A 464 16.43 11.01 9.03
C ALA A 464 16.31 10.86 10.55
N ALA A 465 15.30 10.12 11.01
CA ALA A 465 15.05 9.93 12.45
C ALA A 465 16.02 8.91 13.09
N GLU A 466 16.28 7.79 12.41
CA GLU A 466 17.00 6.66 13.00
C GLU A 466 18.48 6.61 12.61
N ARG A 467 18.84 7.13 11.42
CA ARG A 467 20.18 7.02 10.78
C ARG A 467 20.58 8.28 10.03
N PRO A 468 20.55 9.48 10.67
CA PRO A 468 20.76 10.76 10.00
C PRO A 468 22.14 10.86 9.28
N HIS A 469 23.13 10.10 9.77
CA HIS A 469 24.46 10.03 9.16
C HIS A 469 24.47 9.47 7.72
N LEU A 470 23.41 8.74 7.30
CA LEU A 470 23.28 8.27 5.93
C LEU A 470 22.90 9.40 4.98
N LEU A 471 22.12 10.38 5.43
CA LEU A 471 21.71 11.54 4.63
C LEU A 471 22.80 12.61 4.51
N SER A 472 23.86 12.55 5.34
CA SER A 472 25.02 13.40 5.22
C SER A 472 26.00 12.95 4.11
N LYS A 473 25.71 11.85 3.42
CA LYS A 473 26.48 11.32 2.29
C LYS A 473 25.80 11.70 0.97
N VAL A 474 26.59 11.81 -0.08
CA VAL A 474 26.08 11.81 -1.46
C VAL A 474 25.91 10.35 -1.87
N VAL A 475 24.72 9.96 -2.27
CA VAL A 475 24.34 8.57 -2.62
C VAL A 475 24.31 8.34 -4.12
#